data_3602e986cfff32b0fb61ef7cd0890e64
#
_entry.id   3602e986cfff32b0fb61ef7cd0890e64
#
_cell.length_a   1.000
_cell.length_b   1.000
_cell.length_c   1.000
_cell.angle_alpha   90.00
_cell.angle_beta   90.00
_cell.angle_gamma   90.00
#
_symmetry.space_group_name_H-M   'P 1'
#
loop_
_entity.id
_entity.type
_entity.pdbx_description
1 polymer ?
#
loop_
_entity_poly.entity_id
_entity_poly.type
_entity_poly.pdbx_seq_one_letter_code
_entity_poly.pdbx_strand_id
1 'polypeptide(L)'
;MDQLDLFAEAEEIPATFTARPAQSRPAAAPRPAAVPAPRPAPAPRPVVAAAEPDSLFADPRPELPAVQTPIPARRGVTPLMIGNPRDAGQRLGEAVAETWHASNWGGYRMDIPVSIVAALALFPIKGHTEDVTRIISTCTDWELLQGYREIYAATWSSRPDLGARMAPLMGWLTEDGVEEKAYAVRRVTDTALKYGVLQMTGSTDPDSRSDTDLMSWTITSLRSHGARQGLGEYHTPPELCDMMARLTCDAESLQKGAWFHEPAGGTGGMFRALAQHLRNHHLDPADFGWAINDLDPLAAAGAAVNAIVWGLGPSVVVSCGDALRQGDVVDQAIRERAALIEERNQIVGYLATVEAYGEAIKLADRLMAGPTAA
;
A
#
# COMPACT_ATOMS: atom_id res chain seq x y z
N MET A 1 2.11 15.74 -21.08
CA MET A 1 0.85 15.09 -20.68
C MET A 1 0.98 14.86 -19.20
N ASP A 2 0.29 15.67 -18.43
CA ASP A 2 0.44 15.70 -16.97
C ASP A 2 -0.11 14.41 -16.34
N GLN A 3 0.64 13.84 -15.43
CA GLN A 3 0.29 12.62 -14.67
C GLN A 3 -0.99 12.76 -13.82
N LEU A 4 -1.55 13.96 -13.73
CA LEU A 4 -2.77 14.27 -12.97
C LEU A 4 -4.08 13.96 -13.72
N ASP A 5 -4.04 13.82 -15.06
CA ASP A 5 -5.26 13.53 -15.85
C ASP A 5 -5.69 12.06 -15.84
N LEU A 6 -4.88 11.14 -15.30
CA LEU A 6 -5.20 9.71 -15.25
C LEU A 6 -6.26 9.34 -14.20
N PHE A 7 -6.74 10.29 -13.39
CA PHE A 7 -7.64 10.03 -12.27
C PHE A 7 -8.97 10.80 -12.32
N ALA A 8 -9.26 11.48 -13.42
CA ALA A 8 -10.43 12.35 -13.53
C ALA A 8 -11.76 11.59 -13.78
N GLU A 9 -11.74 10.34 -14.17
CA GLU A 9 -12.94 9.54 -14.39
C GLU A 9 -13.03 8.38 -13.40
N ALA A 10 -13.50 8.68 -12.18
CA ALA A 10 -14.02 7.65 -11.31
C ALA A 10 -15.44 7.29 -11.80
N GLU A 11 -15.55 6.29 -12.69
CA GLU A 11 -16.83 5.72 -13.06
C GLU A 11 -17.57 5.25 -11.80
N GLU A 12 -18.86 5.61 -11.72
CA GLU A 12 -19.76 5.14 -10.66
C GLU A 12 -19.82 3.61 -10.68
N ILE A 13 -19.40 2.98 -9.61
CA ILE A 13 -19.58 1.54 -9.42
C ILE A 13 -21.08 1.28 -9.30
N PRO A 14 -21.67 0.37 -10.12
CA PRO A 14 -23.08 0.05 -10.01
C PRO A 14 -23.43 -0.43 -8.60
N ALA A 15 -24.44 0.15 -8.00
CA ALA A 15 -24.85 -0.07 -6.60
C ALA A 15 -25.47 -1.45 -6.32
N THR A 16 -25.43 -2.41 -7.26
CA THR A 16 -26.14 -3.68 -7.09
C THR A 16 -25.28 -4.88 -7.45
N PHE A 17 -24.60 -5.41 -6.43
CA PHE A 17 -24.20 -6.81 -6.41
C PHE A 17 -25.40 -7.62 -5.87
N THR A 18 -26.36 -8.00 -6.70
CA THR A 18 -27.44 -8.85 -6.27
C THR A 18 -26.97 -10.31 -6.28
N ALA A 19 -26.48 -10.78 -5.14
CA ALA A 19 -26.37 -12.19 -4.89
C ALA A 19 -27.79 -12.81 -4.92
N ARG A 20 -27.98 -13.86 -5.71
CA ARG A 20 -29.22 -14.65 -5.78
C ARG A 20 -29.54 -15.17 -4.38
N PRO A 21 -30.75 -14.96 -3.81
CA PRO A 21 -31.03 -15.37 -2.45
C PRO A 21 -31.04 -16.89 -2.33
N ALA A 22 -30.18 -17.40 -1.45
CA ALA A 22 -30.27 -18.78 -0.97
C ALA A 22 -31.57 -18.92 -0.15
N GLN A 23 -32.38 -19.94 -0.47
CA GLN A 23 -33.61 -20.24 0.26
C GLN A 23 -33.26 -20.60 1.72
N SER A 24 -33.63 -19.74 2.66
CA SER A 24 -33.43 -19.92 4.09
C SER A 24 -34.51 -20.83 4.71
N ARG A 25 -34.05 -21.89 5.39
CA ARG A 25 -34.86 -22.59 6.41
C ARG A 25 -35.12 -21.62 7.60
N PRO A 26 -36.31 -21.59 8.19
CA PRO A 26 -36.57 -20.73 9.35
C PRO A 26 -35.80 -21.25 10.57
N ALA A 27 -34.93 -20.43 11.11
CA ALA A 27 -34.26 -20.66 12.38
C ALA A 27 -35.12 -20.10 13.52
N ALA A 28 -35.14 -20.81 14.66
CA ALA A 28 -35.86 -20.46 15.87
C ALA A 28 -35.34 -19.13 16.45
N ALA A 29 -36.26 -18.29 16.92
CA ALA A 29 -35.99 -16.96 17.48
C ALA A 29 -35.06 -17.03 18.71
N PRO A 30 -34.00 -16.21 18.79
CA PRO A 30 -33.21 -16.09 20.00
C PRO A 30 -33.90 -15.26 21.07
N ARG A 31 -33.73 -15.65 22.34
CA ARG A 31 -34.18 -14.90 23.52
C ARG A 31 -33.44 -13.55 23.59
N PRO A 32 -34.11 -12.47 24.01
CA PRO A 32 -33.47 -11.17 24.14
C PRO A 32 -32.42 -11.19 25.25
N ALA A 33 -31.20 -10.72 24.92
CA ALA A 33 -30.14 -10.50 25.89
C ALA A 33 -30.43 -9.26 26.70
N ALA A 34 -30.11 -9.30 28.00
CA ALA A 34 -30.30 -8.19 28.93
C ALA A 34 -29.42 -7.00 28.52
N VAL A 35 -30.02 -5.81 28.46
CA VAL A 35 -29.35 -4.55 28.17
C VAL A 35 -28.50 -4.16 29.40
N PRO A 36 -27.17 -3.94 29.26
CA PRO A 36 -26.36 -3.45 30.37
C PRO A 36 -26.67 -1.98 30.67
N ALA A 37 -26.68 -1.64 31.99
CA ALA A 37 -26.91 -0.29 32.46
C ALA A 37 -25.91 0.74 31.93
N PRO A 38 -26.32 2.00 31.69
CA PRO A 38 -25.43 3.03 31.15
C PRO A 38 -24.33 3.40 32.17
N ARG A 39 -23.10 3.52 31.67
CA ARG A 39 -21.96 4.01 32.47
C ARG A 39 -22.15 5.48 32.85
N PRO A 40 -21.76 5.88 34.06
CA PRO A 40 -21.80 7.28 34.47
C PRO A 40 -20.87 8.15 33.59
N ALA A 41 -21.33 9.36 33.31
CA ALA A 41 -20.60 10.36 32.53
C ALA A 41 -19.26 10.74 33.20
N PRO A 42 -18.19 10.98 32.45
CA PRO A 42 -16.94 11.45 33.02
C PRO A 42 -17.04 12.88 33.55
N ALA A 43 -16.37 13.14 34.68
CA ALA A 43 -16.33 14.45 35.32
C ALA A 43 -15.71 15.52 34.39
N PRO A 44 -16.14 16.79 34.48
CA PRO A 44 -15.64 17.86 33.62
C PRO A 44 -14.17 18.12 33.90
N ARG A 45 -13.37 18.22 32.81
CA ARG A 45 -11.96 18.61 32.86
C ARG A 45 -11.84 20.08 33.28
N PRO A 46 -10.80 20.43 34.07
CA PRO A 46 -10.59 21.83 34.43
C PRO A 46 -10.27 22.65 33.17
N VAL A 47 -10.89 23.82 33.08
CA VAL A 47 -10.67 24.83 32.04
C VAL A 47 -9.27 25.41 32.24
N VAL A 48 -8.34 25.12 31.35
CA VAL A 48 -7.04 25.80 31.28
C VAL A 48 -7.29 27.16 30.66
N ALA A 49 -6.86 28.21 31.34
CA ALA A 49 -6.95 29.59 30.85
C ALA A 49 -6.27 29.73 29.48
N ALA A 50 -6.92 30.45 28.58
CA ALA A 50 -6.41 30.73 27.24
C ALA A 50 -5.08 31.51 27.36
N ALA A 51 -4.01 30.94 26.81
CA ALA A 51 -2.74 31.64 26.59
C ALA A 51 -2.90 32.59 25.41
N GLU A 52 -2.23 33.75 25.49
CA GLU A 52 -2.29 34.80 24.50
C GLU A 52 -1.75 34.35 23.12
N PRO A 53 -2.24 34.92 22.00
CA PRO A 53 -2.03 34.37 20.65
C PRO A 53 -0.65 34.64 20.03
N ASP A 54 0.28 35.34 20.72
CA ASP A 54 1.55 35.77 20.12
C ASP A 54 2.71 34.74 20.15
N SER A 55 2.49 33.52 20.68
CA SER A 55 3.57 32.52 20.75
C SER A 55 3.49 31.42 19.72
N LEU A 56 2.50 31.42 18.82
CA LEU A 56 2.25 30.32 17.88
C LEU A 56 3.19 30.32 16.65
N PHE A 57 4.05 31.33 16.49
CA PHE A 57 4.99 31.43 15.36
C PHE A 57 6.46 31.50 15.76
N ALA A 58 6.82 31.19 16.98
CA ALA A 58 8.21 30.95 17.33
C ALA A 58 8.65 29.62 16.74
N ASP A 59 9.38 29.68 15.63
CA ASP A 59 10.00 28.50 14.97
C ASP A 59 11.06 27.88 15.89
N PRO A 60 10.80 26.74 16.54
CA PRO A 60 11.82 26.03 17.29
C PRO A 60 12.60 25.14 16.32
N ARG A 61 13.33 25.73 15.36
CA ARG A 61 14.38 24.95 14.73
C ARG A 61 15.48 24.75 15.77
N PRO A 62 15.71 23.51 16.23
CA PRO A 62 16.91 23.26 17.03
C PRO A 62 18.10 23.62 16.13
N GLU A 63 18.97 24.49 16.60
CA GLU A 63 20.28 24.71 15.98
C GLU A 63 20.97 23.34 15.92
N LEU A 64 21.09 22.79 14.72
CA LEU A 64 21.83 21.58 14.48
C LEU A 64 23.29 21.84 14.86
N PRO A 65 23.91 21.01 15.71
CA PRO A 65 25.32 21.18 16.04
C PRO A 65 26.14 21.04 14.75
N ALA A 66 26.82 22.12 14.38
CA ALA A 66 27.74 22.17 13.25
C ALA A 66 29.03 21.43 13.59
N VAL A 67 29.04 20.11 13.52
CA VAL A 67 30.24 19.31 13.23
C VAL A 67 29.78 18.07 12.42
N GLN A 68 29.63 18.22 11.14
CA GLN A 68 29.54 17.08 10.26
C GLN A 68 30.96 16.60 9.93
N THR A 69 31.44 15.60 10.63
CA THR A 69 32.44 14.70 10.03
C THR A 69 31.85 14.19 8.72
N PRO A 70 32.58 14.27 7.59
CA PRO A 70 32.08 13.77 6.33
C PRO A 70 31.73 12.27 6.52
N ILE A 71 30.44 11.96 6.46
CA ILE A 71 30.00 10.55 6.41
C ILE A 71 30.63 9.95 5.16
N PRO A 72 31.44 8.90 5.27
CA PRO A 72 32.07 8.31 4.10
C PRO A 72 30.97 7.93 3.11
N ALA A 73 31.14 8.35 1.86
CA ALA A 73 30.19 8.08 0.79
C ALA A 73 29.90 6.58 0.74
N ARG A 74 28.63 6.21 0.94
CA ARG A 74 28.20 4.80 0.89
C ARG A 74 28.43 4.27 -0.53
N ARG A 75 28.93 3.06 -0.63
CA ARG A 75 28.99 2.36 -1.92
C ARG A 75 27.59 1.95 -2.31
N GLY A 76 27.15 2.32 -3.52
CA GLY A 76 25.87 1.91 -4.07
C GLY A 76 25.76 0.38 -4.19
N VAL A 77 24.54 -0.12 -4.09
CA VAL A 77 24.23 -1.53 -4.31
C VAL A 77 24.22 -1.82 -5.81
N THR A 78 24.87 -2.89 -6.21
CA THR A 78 24.80 -3.43 -7.59
C THR A 78 23.80 -4.58 -7.59
N PRO A 79 22.67 -4.47 -8.32
CA PRO A 79 21.70 -5.54 -8.41
C PRO A 79 22.27 -6.79 -9.09
N LEU A 80 21.82 -7.94 -8.66
CA LEU A 80 22.08 -9.20 -9.34
C LEU A 80 21.23 -9.29 -10.63
N MET A 81 21.71 -10.08 -11.59
CA MET A 81 20.90 -10.44 -12.76
C MET A 81 19.70 -11.26 -12.31
N ILE A 82 18.49 -10.81 -12.65
CA ILE A 82 17.27 -11.46 -12.16
C ILE A 82 16.93 -12.78 -12.84
N GLY A 83 17.31 -12.99 -14.10
CA GLY A 83 16.97 -14.20 -14.85
C GLY A 83 15.44 -14.41 -14.93
N ASN A 84 14.96 -15.58 -14.50
CA ASN A 84 13.51 -15.83 -14.39
C ASN A 84 12.91 -15.01 -13.24
N PRO A 85 11.90 -14.13 -13.47
CA PRO A 85 11.31 -13.29 -12.43
C PRO A 85 10.70 -14.06 -11.26
N ARG A 86 10.10 -15.24 -11.50
CA ARG A 86 9.51 -16.06 -10.43
C ARG A 86 10.57 -16.57 -9.47
N ASP A 87 11.63 -17.15 -10.00
CA ASP A 87 12.77 -17.61 -9.19
C ASP A 87 13.47 -16.44 -8.48
N ALA A 88 13.54 -15.27 -9.14
CA ALA A 88 14.11 -14.07 -8.57
C ALA A 88 13.25 -13.55 -7.40
N GLY A 89 11.92 -13.58 -7.53
CA GLY A 89 11.00 -13.21 -6.46
C GLY A 89 11.15 -14.10 -5.23
N GLN A 90 11.26 -15.41 -5.43
CA GLN A 90 11.51 -16.36 -4.35
C GLN A 90 12.85 -16.08 -3.65
N ARG A 91 13.95 -15.96 -4.41
CA ARG A 91 15.29 -15.64 -3.86
C ARG A 91 15.30 -14.32 -3.11
N LEU A 92 14.54 -13.32 -3.57
CA LEU A 92 14.39 -12.05 -2.86
C LEU A 92 13.71 -12.25 -1.52
N GLY A 93 12.56 -12.92 -1.48
CA GLY A 93 11.82 -13.20 -0.24
C GLY A 93 12.68 -13.94 0.79
N GLU A 94 13.39 -15.00 0.36
CA GLU A 94 14.30 -15.79 1.21
C GLU A 94 15.46 -14.93 1.76
N ALA A 95 16.12 -14.13 0.89
CA ALA A 95 17.22 -13.27 1.29
C ALA A 95 16.79 -12.13 2.25
N VAL A 96 15.60 -11.57 2.02
CA VAL A 96 15.01 -10.56 2.92
C VAL A 96 14.72 -11.18 4.29
N ALA A 97 14.11 -12.36 4.32
CA ALA A 97 13.82 -13.07 5.57
C ALA A 97 15.10 -13.42 6.34
N GLU A 98 16.12 -13.96 5.66
CA GLU A 98 17.42 -14.25 6.25
C GLU A 98 18.08 -12.99 6.84
N THR A 99 18.10 -11.90 6.06
CA THR A 99 18.67 -10.62 6.48
C THR A 99 17.96 -10.04 7.70
N TRP A 100 16.63 -10.12 7.72
CA TRP A 100 15.81 -9.63 8.83
C TRP A 100 16.09 -10.42 10.11
N HIS A 101 16.05 -11.75 10.03
CA HIS A 101 16.33 -12.61 11.19
C HIS A 101 17.77 -12.48 11.69
N ALA A 102 18.76 -12.34 10.81
CA ALA A 102 20.15 -12.14 11.19
C ALA A 102 20.44 -10.78 11.85
N SER A 103 19.54 -9.80 11.69
CA SER A 103 19.70 -8.47 12.28
C SER A 103 19.31 -8.40 13.77
N ASN A 104 19.06 -9.53 14.45
CA ASN A 104 18.66 -9.66 15.85
C ASN A 104 17.37 -8.92 16.27
N TRP A 105 16.66 -8.35 15.31
CA TRP A 105 15.32 -7.80 15.53
C TRP A 105 14.28 -8.92 15.42
N GLY A 106 14.81 -10.16 15.37
CA GLY A 106 14.07 -11.38 15.23
C GLY A 106 12.97 -11.46 16.28
N GLY A 107 11.80 -11.48 15.82
CA GLY A 107 10.56 -11.56 16.55
C GLY A 107 9.45 -11.41 15.53
N TYR A 108 8.32 -11.22 16.01
CA TYR A 108 7.07 -11.24 15.29
C TYR A 108 6.80 -10.03 14.39
N ARG A 109 7.79 -9.12 14.17
CA ARG A 109 7.64 -7.87 13.40
C ARG A 109 7.91 -8.12 11.90
N MET A 110 7.06 -8.96 11.29
CA MET A 110 7.08 -9.20 9.85
C MET A 110 6.63 -7.99 9.03
N ASP A 111 5.83 -7.13 9.63
CA ASP A 111 5.33 -5.90 9.04
C ASP A 111 6.44 -5.01 8.49
N ILE A 112 7.58 -4.91 9.18
CA ILE A 112 8.70 -4.05 8.78
C ILE A 112 9.37 -4.52 7.47
N PRO A 113 9.92 -5.74 7.37
CA PRO A 113 10.55 -6.18 6.12
C PRO A 113 9.56 -6.28 4.95
N VAL A 114 8.30 -6.66 5.19
CA VAL A 114 7.24 -6.64 4.16
C VAL A 114 6.97 -5.21 3.70
N SER A 115 6.88 -4.25 4.64
CA SER A 115 6.72 -2.83 4.34
C SER A 115 7.85 -2.26 3.48
N ILE A 116 9.10 -2.62 3.76
CA ILE A 116 10.26 -2.17 2.97
C ILE A 116 10.15 -2.65 1.52
N VAL A 117 9.89 -3.94 1.31
CA VAL A 117 9.72 -4.50 -0.04
C VAL A 117 8.51 -3.86 -0.73
N ALA A 118 7.40 -3.65 -0.03
CA ALA A 118 6.21 -2.99 -0.54
C ALA A 118 6.49 -1.54 -0.97
N ALA A 119 7.16 -0.74 -0.14
CA ALA A 119 7.51 0.64 -0.47
C ALA A 119 8.43 0.72 -1.70
N LEU A 120 9.43 -0.16 -1.80
CA LEU A 120 10.29 -0.24 -2.98
C LEU A 120 9.50 -0.64 -4.23
N ALA A 121 8.56 -1.56 -4.13
CA ALA A 121 7.69 -1.97 -5.23
C ALA A 121 6.73 -0.84 -5.67
N LEU A 122 6.26 -0.03 -4.73
CA LEU A 122 5.40 1.13 -4.95
C LEU A 122 6.15 2.37 -5.43
N PHE A 123 7.48 2.34 -5.51
CA PHE A 123 8.26 3.51 -5.92
C PHE A 123 7.69 4.13 -7.21
N PRO A 124 7.35 5.44 -7.21
CA PRO A 124 6.50 6.01 -8.27
C PRO A 124 7.22 6.17 -9.62
N ILE A 125 8.56 6.30 -9.61
CA ILE A 125 9.33 6.49 -10.84
C ILE A 125 9.61 5.12 -11.48
N LYS A 126 9.06 4.90 -12.67
CA LYS A 126 9.26 3.69 -13.46
C LYS A 126 10.21 3.96 -14.63
N GLY A 127 10.86 2.91 -15.14
CA GLY A 127 11.79 3.01 -16.27
C GLY A 127 13.22 3.50 -15.94
N HIS A 128 13.50 3.85 -14.67
CA HIS A 128 14.79 4.37 -14.20
C HIS A 128 15.39 3.55 -13.06
N THR A 129 15.30 2.23 -13.14
CA THR A 129 15.64 1.31 -12.05
C THR A 129 17.06 1.43 -11.52
N GLU A 130 18.04 1.70 -12.39
CA GLU A 130 19.46 1.85 -12.01
C GLU A 130 19.70 3.13 -11.21
N ASP A 131 19.16 4.27 -11.68
CA ASP A 131 19.29 5.54 -10.99
C ASP A 131 18.57 5.53 -9.63
N VAL A 132 17.36 4.98 -9.58
CA VAL A 132 16.60 4.81 -8.36
C VAL A 132 17.34 3.91 -7.38
N THR A 133 17.88 2.79 -7.83
CA THR A 133 18.72 1.89 -7.01
C THR A 133 19.90 2.64 -6.42
N ARG A 134 20.61 3.43 -7.23
CA ARG A 134 21.77 4.21 -6.80
C ARG A 134 21.36 5.24 -5.75
N ILE A 135 20.30 6.00 -5.98
CA ILE A 135 19.80 7.02 -5.04
C ILE A 135 19.43 6.38 -3.69
N ILE A 136 18.60 5.34 -3.69
CA ILE A 136 18.15 4.70 -2.45
C ILE A 136 19.31 4.05 -1.69
N SER A 137 20.26 3.41 -2.40
CA SER A 137 21.38 2.73 -1.74
C SER A 137 22.42 3.70 -1.15
N THR A 138 22.49 4.94 -1.64
CA THR A 138 23.49 5.94 -1.20
C THR A 138 22.92 7.00 -0.25
N CYS A 139 21.60 7.14 -0.13
CA CYS A 139 20.98 8.09 0.80
C CYS A 139 21.29 7.74 2.27
N THR A 140 21.15 8.69 3.17
CA THR A 140 21.28 8.47 4.61
C THR A 140 20.14 7.61 5.16
N ASP A 141 20.32 7.06 6.36
CA ASP A 141 19.27 6.24 6.99
C ASP A 141 18.03 7.08 7.34
N TRP A 142 18.23 8.37 7.67
CA TRP A 142 17.12 9.30 7.90
C TRP A 142 16.35 9.57 6.61
N GLU A 143 17.05 9.90 5.50
CA GLU A 143 16.42 10.10 4.18
C GLU A 143 15.69 8.84 3.71
N LEU A 144 16.22 7.66 4.02
CA LEU A 144 15.56 6.40 3.69
C LEU A 144 14.23 6.24 4.40
N LEU A 145 14.19 6.49 5.72
CA LEU A 145 12.95 6.44 6.50
C LEU A 145 11.92 7.48 6.03
N GLN A 146 12.38 8.70 5.73
CA GLN A 146 11.50 9.73 5.16
C GLN A 146 10.98 9.32 3.78
N GLY A 147 11.84 8.77 2.92
CA GLY A 147 11.44 8.28 1.60
C GLY A 147 10.33 7.23 1.68
N TYR A 148 10.38 6.33 2.65
CA TYR A 148 9.29 5.35 2.87
C TYR A 148 7.99 6.01 3.29
N ARG A 149 8.03 7.01 4.20
CA ARG A 149 6.84 7.78 4.58
C ARG A 149 6.23 8.50 3.38
N GLU A 150 7.06 9.11 2.54
CA GLU A 150 6.64 9.83 1.34
C GLU A 150 6.01 8.89 0.29
N ILE A 151 6.59 7.70 0.06
CA ILE A 151 6.03 6.71 -0.86
C ILE A 151 4.62 6.29 -0.42
N TYR A 152 4.43 5.99 0.87
CA TYR A 152 3.11 5.63 1.38
C TYR A 152 2.13 6.81 1.36
N ALA A 153 2.58 8.02 1.66
CA ALA A 153 1.75 9.22 1.57
C ALA A 153 1.32 9.51 0.12
N ALA A 154 2.22 9.37 -0.84
CA ALA A 154 1.90 9.48 -2.27
C ALA A 154 0.92 8.39 -2.72
N THR A 155 1.09 7.16 -2.23
CA THR A 155 0.16 6.06 -2.49
C THR A 155 -1.22 6.35 -1.92
N TRP A 156 -1.31 6.83 -0.68
CA TRP A 156 -2.59 7.21 -0.07
C TRP A 156 -3.24 8.38 -0.83
N SER A 157 -2.47 9.36 -1.26
CA SER A 157 -2.99 10.50 -2.03
C SER A 157 -3.60 10.09 -3.37
N SER A 158 -3.01 9.11 -4.05
CA SER A 158 -3.51 8.61 -5.34
C SER A 158 -4.61 7.55 -5.18
N ARG A 159 -4.45 6.64 -4.22
CA ARG A 159 -5.35 5.50 -3.96
C ARG A 159 -5.62 5.38 -2.46
N PRO A 160 -6.45 6.27 -1.89
CA PRO A 160 -6.73 6.28 -0.44
C PRO A 160 -7.35 4.97 0.04
N ASP A 161 -8.15 4.34 -0.79
CA ASP A 161 -8.78 3.04 -0.56
C ASP A 161 -7.75 1.91 -0.35
N LEU A 162 -6.78 1.80 -1.26
CA LEU A 162 -5.71 0.82 -1.14
C LEU A 162 -4.67 1.23 -0.08
N GLY A 163 -4.37 2.54 0.02
CA GLY A 163 -3.50 3.10 1.06
C GLY A 163 -4.01 2.78 2.47
N ALA A 164 -5.31 2.93 2.73
CA ALA A 164 -5.91 2.56 4.01
C ALA A 164 -5.75 1.06 4.31
N ARG A 165 -5.84 0.20 3.28
CA ARG A 165 -5.64 -1.24 3.44
C ARG A 165 -4.18 -1.61 3.73
N MET A 166 -3.23 -0.74 3.35
CA MET A 166 -1.79 -0.88 3.67
C MET A 166 -1.43 -0.41 5.09
N ALA A 167 -2.37 0.04 5.92
CA ALA A 167 -2.10 0.49 7.29
C ALA A 167 -1.23 -0.48 8.11
N PRO A 168 -1.38 -1.83 8.03
CA PRO A 168 -0.50 -2.76 8.72
C PRO A 168 0.98 -2.65 8.32
N LEU A 169 1.28 -2.14 7.12
CA LEU A 169 2.65 -1.95 6.63
C LEU A 169 3.24 -0.60 7.04
N MET A 170 2.42 0.38 7.42
CA MET A 170 2.87 1.76 7.65
C MET A 170 3.06 2.08 9.14
N GLY A 171 2.36 1.38 10.03
CA GLY A 171 2.29 1.73 11.45
C GLY A 171 3.65 1.89 12.13
N TRP A 172 4.61 1.05 11.80
CA TRP A 172 5.96 1.09 12.38
C TRP A 172 6.74 2.38 12.06
N LEU A 173 6.42 3.06 10.94
CA LEU A 173 7.08 4.31 10.53
C LEU A 173 6.75 5.50 11.44
N THR A 174 5.68 5.38 12.24
CA THR A 174 5.22 6.42 13.17
C THR A 174 5.45 6.03 14.64
N GLU A 175 6.07 4.88 14.91
CA GLU A 175 6.43 4.46 16.26
C GLU A 175 7.57 5.29 16.84
N ASP A 176 7.53 5.50 18.16
CA ASP A 176 8.66 6.08 18.87
C ASP A 176 9.89 5.16 18.74
N GLY A 177 11.06 5.75 18.53
CA GLY A 177 12.32 5.01 18.38
C GLY A 177 12.46 4.26 17.05
N VAL A 178 11.75 4.67 15.99
CA VAL A 178 11.90 4.10 14.64
C VAL A 178 13.35 4.17 14.14
N GLU A 179 14.09 5.20 14.56
CA GLU A 179 15.49 5.42 14.21
C GLU A 179 16.41 4.31 14.73
N GLU A 180 16.05 3.68 15.83
CA GLU A 180 16.80 2.54 16.39
C GLU A 180 16.76 1.32 15.46
N LYS A 181 15.74 1.24 14.61
CA LYS A 181 15.58 0.17 13.62
C LYS A 181 16.33 0.47 12.30
N ALA A 182 16.87 1.69 12.13
CA ALA A 182 17.46 2.15 10.87
C ALA A 182 18.52 1.20 10.31
N TYR A 183 19.37 0.62 11.16
CA TYR A 183 20.36 -0.35 10.71
C TYR A 183 19.73 -1.60 10.09
N ALA A 184 18.74 -2.20 10.71
CA ALA A 184 18.06 -3.39 10.18
C ALA A 184 17.25 -3.04 8.90
N VAL A 185 16.56 -1.90 8.92
CA VAL A 185 15.84 -1.37 7.76
C VAL A 185 16.78 -1.19 6.58
N ARG A 186 17.93 -0.59 6.78
CA ARG A 186 18.96 -0.40 5.75
C ARG A 186 19.44 -1.73 5.17
N ARG A 187 19.75 -2.68 6.01
CA ARG A 187 20.21 -4.00 5.56
C ARG A 187 19.16 -4.71 4.70
N VAL A 188 17.91 -4.68 5.12
CA VAL A 188 16.80 -5.26 4.34
C VAL A 188 16.65 -4.52 3.01
N THR A 189 16.71 -3.18 3.02
CA THR A 189 16.66 -2.35 1.81
C THR A 189 17.77 -2.73 0.82
N ASP A 190 19.02 -2.74 1.30
CA ASP A 190 20.17 -3.07 0.46
C ASP A 190 20.06 -4.51 -0.09
N THR A 191 19.52 -5.44 0.70
CA THR A 191 19.25 -6.81 0.26
C THR A 191 18.17 -6.84 -0.82
N ALA A 192 17.03 -6.18 -0.60
CA ALA A 192 15.95 -6.12 -1.58
C ALA A 192 16.40 -5.49 -2.90
N LEU A 193 17.18 -4.40 -2.85
CA LEU A 193 17.78 -3.77 -4.03
C LEU A 193 18.76 -4.73 -4.74
N LYS A 194 19.63 -5.42 -3.99
CA LYS A 194 20.58 -6.38 -4.53
C LYS A 194 19.89 -7.53 -5.25
N TYR A 195 18.78 -8.04 -4.72
CA TYR A 195 18.03 -9.14 -5.30
C TYR A 195 16.98 -8.69 -6.33
N GLY A 196 17.01 -7.42 -6.75
CA GLY A 196 16.33 -6.95 -7.94
C GLY A 196 14.87 -6.53 -7.75
N VAL A 197 14.47 -6.04 -6.56
CA VAL A 197 13.11 -5.56 -6.34
C VAL A 197 12.69 -4.54 -7.40
N LEU A 198 13.54 -3.55 -7.71
CA LEU A 198 13.22 -2.52 -8.70
C LEU A 198 13.26 -3.04 -10.13
N GLN A 199 14.09 -4.04 -10.44
CA GLN A 199 14.10 -4.68 -11.76
C GLN A 199 12.80 -5.44 -12.02
N MET A 200 12.19 -6.02 -10.99
CA MET A 200 10.91 -6.74 -11.09
C MET A 200 9.69 -5.83 -11.05
N THR A 201 9.78 -4.65 -10.40
CA THR A 201 8.62 -3.77 -10.18
C THR A 201 8.75 -2.39 -10.83
N GLY A 202 9.89 -2.04 -11.38
CA GLY A 202 10.20 -0.73 -11.92
C GLY A 202 9.98 -0.59 -13.43
N SER A 203 9.50 -1.61 -14.14
CA SER A 203 9.14 -1.50 -15.55
C SER A 203 7.97 -0.51 -15.73
N THR A 204 7.95 0.22 -16.84
CA THR A 204 6.78 1.01 -17.26
C THR A 204 5.63 0.11 -17.69
N ASP A 205 5.92 -1.10 -18.15
CA ASP A 205 4.94 -2.09 -18.55
C ASP A 205 4.39 -2.87 -17.35
N PRO A 206 3.08 -2.78 -17.03
CA PRO A 206 2.48 -3.52 -15.94
C PRO A 206 2.46 -5.04 -16.15
N ASP A 207 2.54 -5.53 -17.39
CA ASP A 207 2.62 -6.96 -17.66
C ASP A 207 3.92 -7.53 -17.09
N SER A 208 5.06 -6.93 -17.42
CA SER A 208 6.37 -7.30 -16.87
C SER A 208 6.41 -7.22 -15.33
N ARG A 209 5.68 -6.26 -14.72
CA ARG A 209 5.60 -6.16 -13.25
C ARG A 209 4.74 -7.25 -12.62
N SER A 210 3.91 -7.93 -13.40
CA SER A 210 3.05 -9.03 -12.95
C SER A 210 3.68 -10.43 -13.14
N ASP A 211 4.93 -10.52 -13.56
CA ASP A 211 5.64 -11.79 -13.73
C ASP A 211 5.84 -12.55 -12.42
N THR A 212 5.88 -11.85 -11.29
CA THR A 212 6.04 -12.45 -9.97
C THR A 212 5.16 -11.80 -8.91
N ASP A 213 4.84 -12.55 -7.86
CA ASP A 213 4.17 -12.07 -6.65
C ASP A 213 5.20 -11.88 -5.55
N LEU A 214 5.81 -10.67 -5.50
CA LEU A 214 6.83 -10.35 -4.50
C LEU A 214 6.28 -10.33 -3.07
N MET A 215 5.02 -9.91 -2.89
CA MET A 215 4.41 -9.85 -1.55
C MET A 215 4.21 -11.26 -1.01
N SER A 216 3.73 -12.18 -1.85
CA SER A 216 3.60 -13.60 -1.49
C SER A 216 4.93 -14.20 -1.04
N TRP A 217 5.97 -14.07 -1.87
CA TRP A 217 7.29 -14.62 -1.54
C TRP A 217 7.90 -14.01 -0.28
N THR A 218 7.73 -12.70 -0.08
CA THR A 218 8.25 -12.02 1.11
C THR A 218 7.54 -12.47 2.37
N ILE A 219 6.21 -12.50 2.37
CA ILE A 219 5.39 -12.90 3.53
C ILE A 219 5.64 -14.36 3.89
N THR A 220 5.61 -15.25 2.90
CA THR A 220 5.80 -16.70 3.14
C THR A 220 7.19 -17.06 3.63
N SER A 221 8.23 -16.38 3.13
CA SER A 221 9.61 -16.63 3.58
C SER A 221 9.85 -16.14 5.01
N LEU A 222 9.17 -15.07 5.43
CA LEU A 222 9.26 -14.54 6.81
C LEU A 222 8.48 -15.39 7.82
N ARG A 223 7.44 -16.10 7.39
CA ARG A 223 6.61 -16.93 8.27
C ARG A 223 7.22 -18.29 8.53
N SER A 224 7.23 -18.69 9.79
CA SER A 224 7.59 -20.06 10.15
C SER A 224 6.56 -21.06 9.60
N HIS A 225 7.00 -22.30 9.35
CA HIS A 225 6.11 -23.36 8.86
C HIS A 225 4.89 -23.59 9.80
N GLY A 226 5.11 -23.53 11.13
CA GLY A 226 4.04 -23.67 12.11
C GLY A 226 3.05 -22.50 12.10
N ALA A 227 3.52 -21.27 11.87
CA ALA A 227 2.64 -20.10 11.76
C ALA A 227 1.74 -20.21 10.51
N ARG A 228 2.28 -20.66 9.37
CA ARG A 228 1.50 -20.90 8.14
C ARG A 228 0.41 -21.93 8.34
N GLN A 229 0.74 -23.06 8.98
CA GLN A 229 -0.27 -24.10 9.28
C GLN A 229 -1.37 -23.60 10.22
N GLY A 230 -1.02 -22.80 11.23
CA GLY A 230 -1.97 -22.24 12.20
C GLY A 230 -2.97 -21.25 11.57
N LEU A 231 -2.57 -20.56 10.50
CA LEU A 231 -3.43 -19.64 9.74
C LEU A 231 -4.19 -20.36 8.61
N GLY A 232 -3.90 -21.64 8.33
CA GLY A 232 -4.43 -22.33 7.14
C GLY A 232 -3.93 -21.70 5.84
N GLU A 233 -2.76 -21.03 5.87
CA GLU A 233 -2.20 -20.28 4.76
C GLU A 233 -1.52 -21.24 3.78
N TYR A 234 -2.15 -21.40 2.63
CA TYR A 234 -1.61 -22.18 1.51
C TYR A 234 -1.53 -21.27 0.29
N HIS A 235 -0.32 -20.84 -0.05
CA HIS A 235 -0.13 -20.11 -1.30
C HIS A 235 -0.26 -21.05 -2.49
N THR A 236 -1.20 -20.72 -3.37
CA THR A 236 -1.37 -21.47 -4.61
C THR A 236 -0.14 -21.28 -5.50
N PRO A 237 0.51 -22.35 -5.96
CA PRO A 237 1.65 -22.24 -6.87
C PRO A 237 1.31 -21.39 -8.11
N PRO A 238 2.23 -20.53 -8.59
CA PRO A 238 1.98 -19.64 -9.72
C PRO A 238 1.50 -20.37 -10.98
N GLU A 239 2.01 -21.57 -11.24
CA GLU A 239 1.62 -22.40 -12.39
C GLU A 239 0.16 -22.87 -12.28
N LEU A 240 -0.28 -23.16 -11.07
CA LEU A 240 -1.67 -23.55 -10.82
C LEU A 240 -2.59 -22.34 -10.98
N CYS A 241 -2.19 -21.15 -10.51
CA CYS A 241 -2.93 -19.92 -10.75
C CYS A 241 -3.07 -19.65 -12.25
N ASP A 242 -1.99 -19.77 -13.02
CA ASP A 242 -1.99 -19.58 -14.47
C ASP A 242 -2.90 -20.58 -15.17
N MET A 243 -2.87 -21.84 -14.76
CA MET A 243 -3.78 -22.88 -15.29
C MET A 243 -5.23 -22.56 -14.97
N MET A 244 -5.54 -22.18 -13.73
CA MET A 244 -6.90 -21.86 -13.31
C MET A 244 -7.42 -20.63 -14.05
N ALA A 245 -6.63 -19.57 -14.21
CA ALA A 245 -7.04 -18.39 -14.98
C ALA A 245 -7.49 -18.77 -16.41
N ARG A 246 -6.71 -19.62 -17.09
CA ARG A 246 -7.03 -20.11 -18.45
C ARG A 246 -8.25 -21.01 -18.51
N LEU A 247 -8.52 -21.79 -17.46
CA LEU A 247 -9.64 -22.75 -17.44
C LEU A 247 -10.95 -22.07 -17.02
N THR A 248 -10.90 -21.02 -16.19
CA THR A 248 -12.09 -20.40 -15.60
C THR A 248 -12.50 -19.10 -16.28
N CYS A 249 -11.59 -18.47 -17.02
CA CYS A 249 -11.84 -17.19 -17.69
C CYS A 249 -11.85 -17.38 -19.22
N ASP A 250 -13.03 -17.31 -19.80
CA ASP A 250 -13.21 -17.19 -21.25
C ASP A 250 -13.09 -15.71 -21.63
N ALA A 251 -11.88 -15.30 -22.00
CA ALA A 251 -11.57 -13.90 -22.31
C ALA A 251 -12.37 -13.36 -23.52
N GLU A 252 -12.78 -14.24 -24.45
CA GLU A 252 -13.53 -13.80 -25.65
C GLU A 252 -14.98 -13.42 -25.34
N SER A 253 -15.54 -13.97 -24.26
CA SER A 253 -16.93 -13.71 -23.83
C SER A 253 -17.03 -12.58 -22.80
N LEU A 254 -15.91 -12.09 -22.28
CA LEU A 254 -15.90 -11.07 -21.23
C LEU A 254 -16.37 -9.71 -21.74
N GLN A 255 -17.23 -9.07 -20.95
CA GLN A 255 -17.67 -7.70 -21.19
C GLN A 255 -16.91 -6.73 -20.28
N LYS A 256 -16.53 -5.56 -20.80
CA LYS A 256 -15.97 -4.48 -19.99
C LYS A 256 -16.88 -4.18 -18.79
N GLY A 257 -16.29 -3.93 -17.65
CA GLY A 257 -17.03 -3.70 -16.41
C GLY A 257 -17.41 -4.99 -15.67
N ALA A 258 -17.10 -6.19 -16.19
CA ALA A 258 -17.27 -7.42 -15.44
C ALA A 258 -16.38 -7.46 -14.19
N TRP A 259 -16.85 -8.10 -13.11
CA TRP A 259 -16.13 -8.19 -11.85
C TRP A 259 -15.61 -9.61 -11.60
N PHE A 260 -14.39 -9.68 -11.10
CA PHE A 260 -13.76 -10.88 -10.56
C PHE A 260 -13.74 -10.81 -9.04
N HIS A 261 -14.03 -11.93 -8.38
CA HIS A 261 -14.05 -11.99 -6.92
C HIS A 261 -13.23 -13.17 -6.41
N GLU A 262 -12.32 -12.89 -5.48
CA GLU A 262 -11.48 -13.89 -4.79
C GLU A 262 -11.67 -13.72 -3.27
N PRO A 263 -12.46 -14.60 -2.62
CA PRO A 263 -12.84 -14.47 -1.20
C PRO A 263 -11.73 -14.85 -0.21
N ALA A 264 -10.66 -15.49 -0.66
CA ALA A 264 -9.50 -15.90 0.14
C ALA A 264 -8.24 -15.72 -0.72
N GLY A 265 -8.02 -14.47 -1.17
CA GLY A 265 -7.08 -14.16 -2.25
C GLY A 265 -5.63 -14.07 -1.84
N GLY A 266 -5.30 -14.13 -0.54
CA GLY A 266 -3.94 -13.91 -0.08
C GLY A 266 -3.43 -12.55 -0.56
N THR A 267 -2.30 -12.56 -1.24
CA THR A 267 -1.71 -11.38 -1.89
C THR A 267 -2.21 -11.13 -3.32
N GLY A 268 -3.17 -11.91 -3.81
CA GLY A 268 -3.78 -11.76 -5.13
C GLY A 268 -3.17 -12.61 -6.24
N GLY A 269 -2.50 -13.72 -5.92
CA GLY A 269 -1.82 -14.56 -6.90
C GLY A 269 -2.71 -15.05 -8.05
N MET A 270 -3.99 -15.35 -7.79
CA MET A 270 -4.98 -15.70 -8.81
C MET A 270 -5.27 -14.51 -9.74
N PHE A 271 -5.38 -13.30 -9.19
CA PHE A 271 -5.60 -12.08 -9.97
C PHE A 271 -4.38 -11.68 -10.80
N ARG A 272 -3.17 -11.96 -10.30
CA ARG A 272 -1.95 -11.83 -11.10
C ARG A 272 -2.07 -12.65 -12.39
N ALA A 273 -2.38 -13.93 -12.24
CA ALA A 273 -2.50 -14.85 -13.37
C ALA A 273 -3.63 -14.45 -14.32
N LEU A 274 -4.77 -14.01 -13.76
CA LEU A 274 -5.90 -13.55 -14.55
C LEU A 274 -5.56 -12.25 -15.32
N ALA A 275 -4.89 -11.29 -14.69
CA ALA A 275 -4.46 -10.06 -15.37
C ALA A 275 -3.52 -10.35 -16.55
N GLN A 276 -2.56 -11.28 -16.37
CA GLN A 276 -1.71 -11.73 -17.47
C GLN A 276 -2.51 -12.45 -18.57
N HIS A 277 -3.47 -13.28 -18.18
CA HIS A 277 -4.36 -13.96 -19.14
C HIS A 277 -5.17 -12.94 -19.98
N LEU A 278 -5.73 -11.91 -19.34
CA LEU A 278 -6.44 -10.83 -20.06
C LEU A 278 -5.53 -10.10 -21.05
N ARG A 279 -4.32 -9.70 -20.61
CA ARG A 279 -3.34 -9.03 -21.48
C ARG A 279 -2.93 -9.90 -22.67
N ASN A 280 -2.74 -11.20 -22.48
CA ASN A 280 -2.47 -12.16 -23.56
C ASN A 280 -3.61 -12.21 -24.61
N HIS A 281 -4.83 -11.83 -24.23
CA HIS A 281 -5.98 -11.69 -25.11
C HIS A 281 -6.26 -10.24 -25.53
N HIS A 282 -5.27 -9.34 -25.35
CA HIS A 282 -5.38 -7.91 -25.71
C HIS A 282 -6.48 -7.16 -24.95
N LEU A 283 -6.84 -7.63 -23.77
CA LEU A 283 -7.78 -6.97 -22.86
C LEU A 283 -7.00 -6.23 -21.77
N ASP A 284 -7.43 -4.99 -21.48
CA ASP A 284 -6.81 -4.22 -20.39
C ASP A 284 -7.46 -4.61 -19.05
N PRO A 285 -6.67 -5.08 -18.06
CA PRO A 285 -7.17 -5.33 -16.71
C PRO A 285 -7.91 -4.14 -16.08
N ALA A 286 -7.58 -2.91 -16.47
CA ALA A 286 -8.22 -1.70 -15.97
C ALA A 286 -9.70 -1.55 -16.43
N ASP A 287 -10.10 -2.27 -17.47
CA ASP A 287 -11.49 -2.31 -17.93
C ASP A 287 -12.42 -3.18 -17.05
N PHE A 288 -11.87 -3.86 -16.01
CA PHE A 288 -12.59 -4.83 -15.18
C PHE A 288 -12.55 -4.45 -13.70
N GLY A 289 -13.51 -4.99 -12.94
CA GLY A 289 -13.58 -4.86 -11.49
C GLY A 289 -12.89 -6.05 -10.78
N TRP A 290 -12.22 -5.77 -9.67
CA TRP A 290 -11.45 -6.73 -8.90
C TRP A 290 -11.81 -6.62 -7.42
N ALA A 291 -12.35 -7.68 -6.84
CA ALA A 291 -12.68 -7.76 -5.42
C ALA A 291 -11.88 -8.87 -4.76
N ILE A 292 -10.91 -8.50 -3.93
CA ILE A 292 -10.06 -9.41 -3.16
C ILE A 292 -10.43 -9.32 -1.69
N ASN A 293 -10.63 -10.46 -1.05
CA ASN A 293 -10.72 -10.53 0.40
C ASN A 293 -9.68 -11.50 0.95
N ASP A 294 -9.15 -11.20 2.12
CA ASP A 294 -8.41 -12.16 2.92
C ASP A 294 -8.65 -11.94 4.41
N LEU A 295 -8.51 -13.00 5.21
CA LEU A 295 -8.64 -12.92 6.66
C LEU A 295 -7.41 -12.28 7.31
N ASP A 296 -6.24 -12.46 6.70
CA ASP A 296 -4.97 -11.95 7.19
C ASP A 296 -4.74 -10.50 6.75
N PRO A 297 -4.63 -9.54 7.69
CA PRO A 297 -4.39 -8.13 7.35
C PRO A 297 -3.10 -7.89 6.56
N LEU A 298 -2.06 -8.71 6.78
CA LEU A 298 -0.80 -8.55 6.08
C LEU A 298 -0.89 -9.04 4.63
N ALA A 299 -1.61 -10.13 4.40
CA ALA A 299 -1.91 -10.62 3.05
C ALA A 299 -2.80 -9.63 2.28
N ALA A 300 -3.87 -9.12 2.90
CA ALA A 300 -4.72 -8.10 2.30
C ALA A 300 -3.94 -6.81 1.96
N ALA A 301 -3.02 -6.37 2.84
CA ALA A 301 -2.13 -5.25 2.55
C ALA A 301 -1.20 -5.55 1.36
N GLY A 302 -0.66 -6.76 1.27
CA GLY A 302 0.11 -7.24 0.13
C GLY A 302 -0.68 -7.23 -1.17
N ALA A 303 -1.96 -7.65 -1.12
CA ALA A 303 -2.87 -7.58 -2.27
C ALA A 303 -3.10 -6.14 -2.75
N ALA A 304 -3.25 -5.18 -1.82
CA ALA A 304 -3.38 -3.77 -2.16
C ALA A 304 -2.12 -3.22 -2.86
N VAL A 305 -0.91 -3.61 -2.40
CA VAL A 305 0.36 -3.29 -3.06
C VAL A 305 0.39 -3.87 -4.47
N ASN A 306 0.11 -5.16 -4.59
CA ASN A 306 0.15 -5.89 -5.85
C ASN A 306 -0.85 -5.35 -6.88
N ALA A 307 -2.04 -4.94 -6.45
CA ALA A 307 -3.05 -4.33 -7.33
C ALA A 307 -2.50 -3.08 -8.05
N ILE A 308 -1.71 -2.25 -7.34
CA ILE A 308 -1.05 -1.07 -7.92
C ILE A 308 0.12 -1.51 -8.80
N VAL A 309 0.98 -2.39 -8.31
CA VAL A 309 2.18 -2.86 -9.04
C VAL A 309 1.80 -3.53 -10.36
N TRP A 310 0.78 -4.37 -10.35
CA TRP A 310 0.32 -5.08 -11.55
C TRP A 310 -0.59 -4.25 -12.44
N GLY A 311 -0.96 -3.03 -12.04
CA GLY A 311 -1.79 -2.14 -12.85
C GLY A 311 -3.17 -2.73 -13.11
N LEU A 312 -3.88 -3.18 -12.06
CA LEU A 312 -5.23 -3.72 -12.16
C LEU A 312 -6.30 -2.65 -12.43
N GLY A 313 -5.90 -1.36 -12.42
CA GLY A 313 -6.79 -0.26 -12.73
C GLY A 313 -7.50 0.36 -11.51
N PRO A 314 -8.46 1.25 -11.77
CA PRO A 314 -9.14 1.99 -10.70
C PRO A 314 -10.19 1.15 -9.96
N SER A 315 -10.80 0.16 -10.61
CA SER A 315 -11.92 -0.61 -10.08
C SER A 315 -11.45 -1.81 -9.23
N VAL A 316 -10.58 -1.56 -8.24
CA VAL A 316 -10.08 -2.57 -7.30
C VAL A 316 -10.64 -2.31 -5.92
N VAL A 317 -11.11 -3.37 -5.26
CA VAL A 317 -11.55 -3.36 -3.87
C VAL A 317 -10.78 -4.45 -3.12
N VAL A 318 -10.11 -4.09 -2.04
CA VAL A 318 -9.47 -5.05 -1.14
C VAL A 318 -10.15 -4.97 0.22
N SER A 319 -10.71 -6.09 0.67
CA SER A 319 -11.31 -6.25 2.00
C SER A 319 -10.42 -7.11 2.89
N CYS A 320 -10.62 -6.97 4.20
CA CYS A 320 -9.96 -7.82 5.18
C CYS A 320 -11.00 -8.27 6.22
N GLY A 321 -11.40 -9.53 6.16
CA GLY A 321 -12.42 -10.05 7.04
C GLY A 321 -12.74 -11.52 6.79
N ASP A 322 -13.49 -12.10 7.72
CA ASP A 322 -13.96 -13.49 7.63
C ASP A 322 -15.16 -13.56 6.69
N ALA A 323 -14.90 -13.86 5.41
CA ALA A 323 -15.94 -13.95 4.37
C ALA A 323 -17.00 -15.03 4.64
N LEU A 324 -16.69 -16.05 5.46
CA LEU A 324 -17.64 -17.11 5.83
C LEU A 324 -18.59 -16.67 6.94
N ARG A 325 -18.14 -15.78 7.83
CA ARG A 325 -18.93 -15.25 8.96
C ARG A 325 -19.63 -13.94 8.63
N GLN A 326 -19.00 -13.12 7.79
CA GLN A 326 -19.45 -11.78 7.40
C GLN A 326 -19.76 -11.84 5.89
N GLY A 327 -21.00 -12.16 5.54
CA GLY A 327 -21.39 -12.34 4.13
C GLY A 327 -21.32 -11.08 3.26
N ASP A 328 -21.05 -9.90 3.86
CA ASP A 328 -21.06 -8.58 3.20
C ASP A 328 -19.71 -7.85 3.22
N VAL A 329 -18.58 -8.57 3.46
CA VAL A 329 -17.24 -7.95 3.58
C VAL A 329 -16.86 -7.11 2.35
N VAL A 330 -17.24 -7.55 1.15
CA VAL A 330 -16.95 -6.83 -0.10
C VAL A 330 -17.83 -5.59 -0.22
N ASP A 331 -19.12 -5.71 0.07
CA ASP A 331 -20.04 -4.56 0.04
C ASP A 331 -19.66 -3.48 1.05
N GLN A 332 -19.17 -3.90 2.24
CA GLN A 332 -18.64 -2.99 3.22
C GLN A 332 -17.38 -2.28 2.68
N ALA A 333 -16.45 -3.01 2.07
CA ALA A 333 -15.23 -2.43 1.52
C ALA A 333 -15.51 -1.47 0.36
N ILE A 334 -16.54 -1.72 -0.46
CA ILE A 334 -17.00 -0.79 -1.50
C ILE A 334 -17.48 0.53 -0.88
N ARG A 335 -18.28 0.45 0.21
CA ARG A 335 -18.74 1.66 0.93
C ARG A 335 -17.56 2.42 1.56
N GLU A 336 -16.63 1.70 2.22
CA GLU A 336 -15.43 2.28 2.80
C GLU A 336 -14.56 2.97 1.74
N ARG A 337 -14.38 2.33 0.58
CA ARG A 337 -13.67 2.91 -0.56
C ARG A 337 -14.26 4.26 -0.98
N ALA A 338 -15.58 4.32 -1.18
CA ALA A 338 -16.25 5.55 -1.57
C ALA A 338 -16.05 6.67 -0.54
N ALA A 339 -16.16 6.35 0.76
CA ALA A 339 -15.95 7.30 1.85
C ALA A 339 -14.50 7.82 1.88
N LEU A 340 -13.50 6.94 1.72
CA LEU A 340 -12.08 7.31 1.71
C LEU A 340 -11.71 8.19 0.52
N ILE A 341 -12.26 7.91 -0.66
CA ILE A 341 -12.06 8.75 -1.85
C ILE A 341 -12.66 10.14 -1.61
N GLU A 342 -13.86 10.22 -1.06
CA GLU A 342 -14.51 11.48 -0.74
C GLU A 342 -13.71 12.28 0.31
N GLU A 343 -13.26 11.63 1.39
CA GLU A 343 -12.41 12.26 2.41
C GLU A 343 -11.12 12.81 1.80
N ARG A 344 -10.43 12.02 0.97
CA ARG A 344 -9.23 12.49 0.26
C ARG A 344 -9.54 13.71 -0.60
N ASN A 345 -10.64 13.70 -1.36
CA ASN A 345 -11.02 14.81 -2.23
C ASN A 345 -11.26 16.09 -1.42
N GLN A 346 -11.88 15.99 -0.26
CA GLN A 346 -12.09 17.12 0.66
C GLN A 346 -10.76 17.66 1.18
N ILE A 347 -9.84 16.79 1.61
CA ILE A 347 -8.50 17.19 2.08
C ILE A 347 -7.71 17.90 0.95
N VAL A 348 -7.68 17.32 -0.25
CA VAL A 348 -6.99 17.92 -1.40
C VAL A 348 -7.61 19.25 -1.77
N GLY A 349 -8.93 19.36 -1.79
CA GLY A 349 -9.65 20.62 -2.04
C GLY A 349 -9.33 21.70 -0.99
N TYR A 350 -9.25 21.33 0.28
CA TYR A 350 -8.85 22.23 1.35
C TYR A 350 -7.40 22.73 1.18
N LEU A 351 -6.45 21.82 0.90
CA LEU A 351 -5.05 22.18 0.69
C LEU A 351 -4.88 23.09 -0.52
N ALA A 352 -5.57 22.83 -1.63
CA ALA A 352 -5.55 23.72 -2.80
C ALA A 352 -6.10 25.12 -2.47
N THR A 353 -7.13 25.21 -1.61
CA THR A 353 -7.68 26.49 -1.15
C THR A 353 -6.67 27.25 -0.31
N VAL A 354 -5.96 26.59 0.61
CA VAL A 354 -4.92 27.20 1.44
C VAL A 354 -3.76 27.69 0.59
N GLU A 355 -3.33 26.91 -0.39
CA GLU A 355 -2.27 27.30 -1.33
C GLU A 355 -2.68 28.53 -2.16
N ALA A 356 -3.89 28.53 -2.73
CA ALA A 356 -4.42 29.66 -3.48
C ALA A 356 -4.51 30.93 -2.63
N TYR A 357 -4.90 30.80 -1.36
CA TYR A 357 -4.92 31.91 -0.42
C TYR A 357 -3.50 32.44 -0.13
N GLY A 358 -2.54 31.56 0.08
CA GLY A 358 -1.12 31.93 0.25
C GLY A 358 -0.55 32.68 -0.97
N GLU A 359 -0.86 32.25 -2.18
CA GLU A 359 -0.45 32.95 -3.41
C GLU A 359 -1.14 34.32 -3.56
N ALA A 360 -2.42 34.43 -3.16
CA ALA A 360 -3.13 35.70 -3.17
C ALA A 360 -2.51 36.73 -2.18
N ILE A 361 -2.10 36.27 -1.00
CA ILE A 361 -1.37 37.11 -0.04
C ILE A 361 -0.04 37.59 -0.65
N LYS A 362 0.78 36.70 -1.19
CA LYS A 362 2.04 37.03 -1.84
C LYS A 362 1.87 38.05 -2.98
N LEU A 363 0.79 37.92 -3.75
CA LEU A 363 0.44 38.87 -4.80
C LEU A 363 0.07 40.24 -4.23
N ALA A 364 -0.76 40.27 -3.17
CA ALA A 364 -1.14 41.51 -2.50
C ALA A 364 0.09 42.23 -1.93
N ASP A 365 1.00 41.51 -1.27
CA ASP A 365 2.24 42.06 -0.73
C ASP A 365 3.12 42.70 -1.84
N ARG A 366 3.24 42.03 -3.00
CA ARG A 366 3.96 42.54 -4.16
C ARG A 366 3.32 43.81 -4.72
N LEU A 367 2.00 43.88 -4.76
CA LEU A 367 1.29 45.08 -5.24
C LEU A 367 1.42 46.24 -4.25
N MET A 368 1.43 45.96 -2.94
CA MET A 368 1.58 46.97 -1.89
C MET A 368 2.99 47.50 -1.80
N ALA A 369 4.01 46.71 -2.10
CA ALA A 369 5.41 47.12 -2.09
C ALA A 369 5.75 48.14 -3.19
N GLY A 370 4.87 48.35 -4.17
CA GLY A 370 5.08 49.30 -5.28
C GLY A 370 6.18 48.89 -6.27
N PRO A 371 6.29 49.51 -7.44
CA PRO A 371 7.38 49.23 -8.36
C PRO A 371 8.70 49.67 -7.69
N THR A 372 9.63 48.75 -7.49
CA THR A 372 11.01 49.06 -7.13
C THR A 372 11.56 50.00 -8.19
N ALA A 373 11.83 51.24 -7.82
CA ALA A 373 12.44 52.21 -8.72
C ALA A 373 13.78 51.65 -9.21
N ALA A 374 13.86 51.45 -10.54
CA ALA A 374 15.09 51.02 -11.23
C ALA A 374 16.10 52.15 -11.32
#